data_3e33a339aec021fd57ea92df1a1d81a1
#
_entry.id   3e33a339aec021fd57ea92df1a1d81a1
#
_cell.length_a   1.000
_cell.length_b   1.000
_cell.length_c   1.000
_cell.angle_alpha   90.00
_cell.angle_beta   90.00
_cell.angle_gamma   90.00
#
_symmetry.space_group_name_H-M   'P 1'
#
loop_
_entity.id
_entity.type
_entity.pdbx_description
1 polymer ?
#
loop_
_entity_poly.entity_id
_entity_poly.type
_entity_poly.pdbx_seq_one_letter_code
_entity_poly.pdbx_strand_id
1 'polypeptide(L)'
;MRTLGDGNSIPALGLGTLNMSSNEAFKCLSMAFKNGYRLIDTSPVYGNEEAIGAALEECLKKGLVKREEIFVTSKLWITDRNSVKDAVKKTLKALRLDYIDLYMIHYMTPDIIKDTLMVERVSIQEVWR
;
A
#
# COMPACT_ATOMS: atom_id res chain seq x y z
N MET A 1 -14.90 -9.68 2.09
CA MET A 1 -13.70 -9.87 2.94
C MET A 1 -13.19 -11.29 2.77
N ARG A 2 -11.87 -11.47 2.89
CA ARG A 2 -11.21 -12.79 2.98
C ARG A 2 -10.34 -12.78 4.23
N THR A 3 -10.25 -13.92 4.90
CA THR A 3 -9.41 -14.06 6.10
C THR A 3 -7.99 -14.46 5.67
N LEU A 4 -7.00 -13.75 6.19
CA LEU A 4 -5.57 -14.06 6.04
C LEU A 4 -5.15 -15.13 7.05
N GLY A 5 -3.95 -15.72 6.85
CA GLY A 5 -3.44 -16.79 7.72
C GLY A 5 -3.19 -16.37 9.18
N ASP A 6 -3.04 -15.06 9.43
CA ASP A 6 -2.87 -14.44 10.74
C ASP A 6 -4.22 -14.08 11.43
N GLY A 7 -5.36 -14.40 10.81
CA GLY A 7 -6.69 -14.07 11.29
C GLY A 7 -7.20 -12.70 10.91
N ASN A 8 -6.37 -11.83 10.33
CA ASN A 8 -6.79 -10.53 9.81
C ASN A 8 -7.66 -10.69 8.55
N SER A 9 -8.40 -9.66 8.21
CA SER A 9 -9.27 -9.67 7.02
C SER A 9 -8.78 -8.69 5.97
N ILE A 10 -8.85 -9.11 4.70
CA ILE A 10 -8.56 -8.28 3.53
C ILE A 10 -9.81 -8.16 2.65
N PRO A 11 -10.12 -6.99 2.06
CA PRO A 11 -11.18 -6.88 1.07
C PRO A 11 -10.93 -7.81 -0.12
N ALA A 12 -11.97 -8.50 -0.60
CA ALA A 12 -11.85 -9.46 -1.70
C ALA A 12 -11.67 -8.81 -3.07
N LEU A 13 -11.97 -7.52 -3.19
CA LEU A 13 -11.84 -6.72 -4.41
C LEU A 13 -11.10 -5.43 -4.10
N GLY A 14 -10.14 -5.08 -4.95
CA GLY A 14 -9.31 -3.87 -4.80
C GLY A 14 -9.12 -3.12 -6.10
N LEU A 15 -8.63 -1.88 -5.99
CA LEU A 15 -8.21 -1.03 -7.09
C LEU A 15 -6.68 -1.08 -7.20
N GLY A 16 -6.17 -1.56 -8.34
CA GLY A 16 -4.75 -1.45 -8.69
C GLY A 16 -4.43 -0.09 -9.30
N THR A 17 -3.26 0.45 -8.99
CA THR A 17 -2.86 1.81 -9.41
C THR A 17 -1.78 1.81 -10.49
N LEU A 18 -1.37 0.65 -10.99
CA LEU A 18 -0.38 0.58 -12.08
C LEU A 18 -0.86 1.39 -13.30
N ASN A 19 0.02 2.19 -13.87
CA ASN A 19 -0.25 3.08 -15.02
C ASN A 19 -1.32 4.16 -14.78
N MET A 20 -1.77 4.36 -13.55
CA MET A 20 -2.67 5.46 -13.22
C MET A 20 -1.91 6.78 -13.23
N SER A 21 -2.36 7.74 -14.02
CA SER A 21 -1.76 9.06 -14.05
C SER A 21 -2.11 9.89 -12.82
N SER A 22 -1.28 10.90 -12.51
CA SER A 22 -1.55 11.82 -11.40
C SER A 22 -2.88 12.54 -11.53
N ASN A 23 -3.28 12.90 -12.75
CA ASN A 23 -4.54 13.60 -13.01
C ASN A 23 -5.77 12.70 -12.80
N GLU A 24 -5.60 11.39 -12.89
CA GLU A 24 -6.67 10.42 -12.73
C GLU A 24 -6.80 9.92 -11.29
N ALA A 25 -5.72 10.00 -10.51
CA ALA A 25 -5.63 9.38 -9.20
C ALA A 25 -6.82 9.74 -8.29
N PHE A 26 -7.07 11.04 -8.06
CA PHE A 26 -8.17 11.46 -7.20
C PHE A 26 -9.54 11.03 -7.74
N LYS A 27 -9.77 11.18 -9.04
CA LYS A 27 -11.04 10.78 -9.67
C LYS A 27 -11.27 9.27 -9.50
N CYS A 28 -10.26 8.45 -9.81
CA CYS A 28 -10.35 7.00 -9.72
C CYS A 28 -10.55 6.53 -8.27
N LEU A 29 -9.76 7.03 -7.31
CA LEU A 29 -9.91 6.68 -5.90
C LEU A 29 -11.27 7.11 -5.36
N SER A 30 -11.68 8.36 -5.63
CA SER A 30 -12.97 8.89 -5.21
C SER A 30 -14.14 8.03 -5.75
N MET A 31 -14.09 7.64 -7.03
CA MET A 31 -15.10 6.75 -7.61
C MET A 31 -15.07 5.36 -7.00
N ALA A 32 -13.89 4.79 -6.78
CA ALA A 32 -13.73 3.48 -6.17
C ALA A 32 -14.34 3.45 -4.75
N PHE A 33 -14.02 4.45 -3.92
CA PHE A 33 -14.56 4.52 -2.57
C PHE A 33 -16.09 4.72 -2.55
N LYS A 34 -16.64 5.55 -3.43
CA LYS A 34 -18.09 5.73 -3.58
C LYS A 34 -18.80 4.44 -4.01
N ASN A 35 -18.12 3.57 -4.74
CA ASN A 35 -18.62 2.26 -5.17
C ASN A 35 -18.26 1.10 -4.22
N GLY A 36 -17.81 1.42 -3.01
CA GLY A 36 -17.58 0.42 -1.97
C GLY A 36 -16.22 -0.29 -2.01
N TYR A 37 -15.30 0.11 -2.89
CA TYR A 37 -13.92 -0.38 -2.84
C TYR A 37 -13.26 0.08 -1.54
N ARG A 38 -12.47 -0.82 -0.94
CA ARG A 38 -11.76 -0.54 0.31
C ARG A 38 -10.31 -1.03 0.28
N LEU A 39 -9.85 -1.66 -0.80
CA LEU A 39 -8.46 -2.09 -1.00
C LEU A 39 -7.86 -1.28 -2.15
N ILE A 40 -6.71 -0.66 -1.88
CA ILE A 40 -5.88 0.03 -2.86
C ILE A 40 -4.53 -0.68 -2.93
N ASP A 41 -4.15 -1.10 -4.12
CA ASP A 41 -2.87 -1.76 -4.38
C ASP A 41 -1.94 -0.85 -5.17
N THR A 42 -0.78 -0.55 -4.60
CA THR A 42 0.24 0.29 -5.22
C THR A 42 1.64 -0.30 -5.10
N SER A 43 2.64 0.38 -5.63
CA SER A 43 4.06 0.03 -5.51
C SER A 43 4.94 1.22 -5.89
N PRO A 44 6.13 1.38 -5.27
CA PRO A 44 7.11 2.40 -5.67
C PRO A 44 7.49 2.35 -7.14
N VAL A 45 7.60 1.15 -7.70
CA VAL A 45 7.98 0.96 -9.12
C VAL A 45 6.91 1.44 -10.11
N TYR A 46 5.69 1.68 -9.64
CA TYR A 46 4.64 2.27 -10.49
C TYR A 46 4.88 3.77 -10.77
N GLY A 47 5.77 4.40 -9.99
CA GLY A 47 6.17 5.79 -10.19
C GLY A 47 5.08 6.83 -9.87
N ASN A 48 4.02 6.43 -9.18
CA ASN A 48 2.85 7.28 -8.92
C ASN A 48 2.40 7.34 -7.46
N GLU A 49 3.14 6.75 -6.51
CA GLU A 49 2.74 6.71 -5.09
C GLU A 49 2.50 8.12 -4.50
N GLU A 50 3.26 9.14 -4.90
CA GLU A 50 3.02 10.51 -4.42
C GLU A 50 1.65 11.05 -4.87
N ALA A 51 1.26 10.77 -6.10
CA ALA A 51 -0.05 11.16 -6.61
C ALA A 51 -1.19 10.36 -5.95
N ILE A 52 -0.97 9.06 -5.74
CA ILE A 52 -1.91 8.22 -4.99
C ILE A 52 -2.04 8.70 -3.55
N GLY A 53 -0.92 9.06 -2.90
CA GLY A 53 -0.93 9.61 -1.54
C GLY A 53 -1.68 10.93 -1.43
N ALA A 54 -1.47 11.85 -2.38
CA ALA A 54 -2.23 13.10 -2.44
C ALA A 54 -3.74 12.84 -2.62
N ALA A 55 -4.10 11.90 -3.48
CA ALA A 55 -5.48 11.51 -3.73
C ALA A 55 -6.13 10.82 -2.50
N LEU A 56 -5.39 9.95 -1.81
CA LEU A 56 -5.84 9.33 -0.56
C LEU A 56 -6.11 10.40 0.52
N GLU A 57 -5.13 11.29 0.73
CA GLU A 57 -5.28 12.39 1.70
C GLU A 57 -6.51 13.25 1.41
N GLU A 58 -6.76 13.57 0.15
CA GLU A 58 -7.93 14.36 -0.24
C GLU A 58 -9.24 13.58 -0.01
N CYS A 59 -9.29 12.29 -0.32
CA CYS A 59 -10.45 11.45 -0.03
C CYS A 59 -10.75 11.36 1.47
N LEU A 60 -9.71 11.20 2.30
CA LEU A 60 -9.83 11.19 3.76
C LEU A 60 -10.31 12.54 4.29
N LYS A 61 -9.72 13.65 3.85
CA LYS A 61 -10.14 15.03 4.24
C LYS A 61 -11.58 15.35 3.85
N LYS A 62 -12.05 14.83 2.73
CA LYS A 62 -13.44 14.98 2.28
C LYS A 62 -14.42 14.02 2.96
N GLY A 63 -13.95 13.15 3.84
CA GLY A 63 -14.78 12.17 4.55
C GLY A 63 -15.42 11.12 3.65
N LEU A 64 -14.84 10.84 2.48
CA LEU A 64 -15.32 9.79 1.59
C LEU A 64 -15.11 8.40 2.18
N VAL A 65 -14.05 8.25 2.96
CA VAL A 65 -13.68 7.06 3.74
C VAL A 65 -12.86 7.50 4.94
N LYS A 66 -12.73 6.63 5.95
CA LYS A 66 -11.78 6.78 7.05
C LYS A 66 -10.58 5.88 6.82
N ARG A 67 -9.42 6.20 7.44
CA ARG A 67 -8.19 5.39 7.27
C ARG A 67 -8.38 3.95 7.71
N GLU A 68 -9.08 3.71 8.80
CA GLU A 68 -9.37 2.38 9.34
C GLU A 68 -10.34 1.55 8.49
N GLU A 69 -11.04 2.18 7.56
CA GLU A 69 -11.96 1.50 6.63
C GLU A 69 -11.27 1.00 5.37
N ILE A 70 -10.07 1.51 5.08
CA ILE A 70 -9.33 1.15 3.86
C ILE A 70 -8.15 0.24 4.18
N PHE A 71 -7.83 -0.62 3.22
CA PHE A 71 -6.71 -1.53 3.23
C PHE A 71 -5.75 -1.12 2.11
N VAL A 72 -4.55 -0.70 2.45
CA VAL A 72 -3.55 -0.25 1.48
C VAL A 72 -2.42 -1.27 1.42
N THR A 73 -2.12 -1.73 0.21
CA THR A 73 -0.97 -2.61 -0.02
C THR A 73 0.10 -1.88 -0.82
N SER A 74 1.35 -2.11 -0.49
CA SER A 74 2.49 -1.72 -1.30
C SER A 74 3.56 -2.82 -1.31
N LYS A 75 4.68 -2.57 -1.97
CA LYS A 75 5.61 -3.64 -2.29
C LYS A 75 7.05 -3.19 -2.17
N LEU A 76 7.89 -4.09 -1.64
CA LEU A 76 9.35 -3.94 -1.64
C LEU A 76 9.89 -4.24 -3.04
N TRP A 77 10.62 -3.30 -3.63
CA TRP A 77 11.32 -3.56 -4.87
C TRP A 77 12.66 -4.25 -4.62
N ILE A 78 13.11 -5.04 -5.58
CA ILE A 78 14.29 -5.90 -5.46
C ILE A 78 15.58 -5.13 -5.09
N THR A 79 15.75 -3.90 -5.58
CA THR A 79 16.93 -3.08 -5.28
C THR A 79 16.96 -2.58 -3.85
N ASP A 80 15.82 -2.52 -3.17
CA ASP A 80 15.67 -1.96 -1.83
C ASP A 80 15.76 -3.03 -0.72
N ARG A 81 16.01 -4.30 -1.10
CA ARG A 81 16.05 -5.44 -0.18
C ARG A 81 17.03 -5.29 0.99
N ASN A 82 18.11 -4.55 0.80
CA ASN A 82 19.12 -4.33 1.85
C ASN A 82 18.76 -3.19 2.82
N SER A 83 17.68 -2.47 2.53
CA SER A 83 17.23 -1.29 3.29
C SER A 83 15.70 -1.26 3.41
N VAL A 84 15.10 -2.37 3.81
CA VAL A 84 13.61 -2.52 3.90
C VAL A 84 12.98 -1.41 4.73
N LYS A 85 13.58 -1.06 5.88
CA LYS A 85 13.06 0.03 6.73
C LYS A 85 13.01 1.38 6.01
N ASP A 86 14.03 1.70 5.21
CA ASP A 86 14.07 2.95 4.47
C ASP A 86 13.10 2.93 3.28
N ALA A 87 12.96 1.77 2.62
CA ALA A 87 11.96 1.58 1.56
C ALA A 87 10.55 1.80 2.11
N VAL A 88 10.20 1.18 3.23
CA VAL A 88 8.89 1.39 3.89
C VAL A 88 8.66 2.84 4.26
N LYS A 89 9.67 3.52 4.85
CA LYS A 89 9.57 4.96 5.19
C LYS A 89 9.32 5.83 3.95
N LYS A 90 10.02 5.56 2.84
CA LYS A 90 9.80 6.28 1.57
C LYS A 90 8.39 6.09 1.06
N THR A 91 7.89 4.86 1.04
CA THR A 91 6.52 4.54 0.63
C THR A 91 5.49 5.23 1.53
N LEU A 92 5.64 5.15 2.86
CA LEU A 92 4.75 5.82 3.80
C LEU A 92 4.71 7.33 3.58
N LYS A 93 5.88 7.95 3.38
CA LYS A 93 5.98 9.38 3.07
C LYS A 93 5.28 9.72 1.75
N ALA A 94 5.51 8.94 0.69
CA ALA A 94 4.89 9.16 -0.61
C ALA A 94 3.36 9.01 -0.54
N LEU A 95 2.88 7.98 0.15
CA LEU A 95 1.46 7.72 0.33
C LEU A 95 0.79 8.64 1.36
N ARG A 96 1.55 9.43 2.13
CA ARG A 96 1.07 10.29 3.22
C ARG A 96 0.29 9.52 4.27
N LEU A 97 0.76 8.33 4.62
CA LEU A 97 0.13 7.42 5.56
C LEU A 97 1.06 7.13 6.75
N ASP A 98 0.45 6.83 7.89
CA ASP A 98 1.16 6.44 9.11
C ASP A 98 1.45 4.93 9.17
N TYR A 99 0.70 4.13 8.41
CA TYR A 99 0.89 2.69 8.29
C TYR A 99 0.42 2.17 6.93
N ILE A 100 0.93 1.00 6.54
CA ILE A 100 0.49 0.19 5.40
C ILE A 100 -0.10 -1.10 5.97
N ASP A 101 -1.24 -1.53 5.43
CA ASP A 101 -1.95 -2.70 5.94
C ASP A 101 -1.25 -4.00 5.55
N LEU A 102 -0.62 -4.03 4.37
CA LEU A 102 0.18 -5.16 3.90
C LEU A 102 1.33 -4.67 3.02
N TYR A 103 2.54 -5.02 3.39
CA TYR A 103 3.73 -4.74 2.58
C TYR A 103 4.31 -6.05 2.07
N MET A 104 4.38 -6.20 0.75
CA MET A 104 4.73 -7.46 0.09
C MET A 104 6.07 -7.36 -0.62
N ILE A 105 6.70 -8.49 -0.93
CA ILE A 105 7.81 -8.55 -1.88
C ILE A 105 7.21 -8.49 -3.29
N HIS A 106 7.68 -7.53 -4.11
CA HIS A 106 7.13 -7.34 -5.46
C HIS A 106 7.54 -8.44 -6.41
N TYR A 107 8.80 -8.88 -6.32
CA TYR A 107 9.39 -9.84 -7.23
C TYR A 107 10.29 -10.81 -6.48
N MET A 108 10.00 -12.09 -6.60
CA MET A 108 10.76 -13.16 -5.94
C MET A 108 11.80 -13.72 -6.91
N THR A 109 13.08 -13.66 -6.53
CA THR A 109 14.15 -14.41 -7.19
C THR A 109 14.62 -15.54 -6.26
N PRO A 110 15.24 -16.61 -6.77
CA PRO A 110 15.75 -17.71 -5.93
C PRO A 110 16.67 -17.24 -4.79
N ASP A 111 17.42 -16.17 -5.00
CA ASP A 111 18.34 -15.60 -4.01
C ASP A 111 17.58 -14.86 -2.89
N ILE A 112 16.43 -14.27 -3.21
CA ILE A 112 15.59 -13.55 -2.24
C ILE A 112 14.82 -14.52 -1.34
N ILE A 113 14.45 -15.70 -1.84
CA ILE A 113 13.70 -16.70 -1.08
C ILE A 113 14.48 -17.15 0.16
N LYS A 114 15.82 -17.15 0.11
CA LYS A 114 16.65 -17.53 1.25
C LYS A 114 16.68 -16.47 2.36
N ASP A 115 16.53 -15.19 2.02
CA ASP A 115 16.74 -14.10 2.96
C ASP A 115 15.43 -13.43 3.43
N THR A 116 14.28 -13.76 2.84
CA THR A 116 13.06 -12.95 2.99
C THR A 116 11.81 -13.75 3.37
N LEU A 117 11.92 -14.73 4.24
CA LEU A 117 10.72 -15.45 4.76
C LEU A 117 9.91 -14.67 5.79
N MET A 118 10.08 -13.34 5.87
CA MET A 118 9.28 -12.51 6.79
C MET A 118 8.92 -11.18 6.16
N VAL A 119 7.78 -11.11 5.50
CA VAL A 119 7.06 -9.84 5.35
C VAL A 119 5.77 -9.96 6.15
N GLU A 120 5.86 -9.59 7.40
CA GLU A 120 4.72 -9.40 8.27
C GLU A 120 4.06 -8.05 8.00
N ARG A 121 2.85 -7.86 8.50
CA ARG A 121 2.17 -6.57 8.54
C ARG A 121 3.08 -5.54 9.19
N VAL A 122 3.56 -4.55 8.42
CA VAL A 122 4.50 -3.54 8.90
C VAL A 122 3.73 -2.28 9.25
N SER A 123 3.65 -1.97 10.53
CA SER A 123 3.26 -0.65 11.04
C SER A 123 4.51 0.19 11.34
N ILE A 124 4.37 1.52 11.37
CA ILE A 124 5.46 2.41 11.80
C ILE A 124 5.99 2.01 13.18
N GLN A 125 5.13 1.58 14.08
CA GLN A 125 5.51 1.15 15.42
C GLN A 125 6.43 -0.09 15.42
N GLU A 126 6.31 -0.98 14.44
CA GLU A 126 7.17 -2.16 14.30
C GLU A 126 8.48 -1.87 13.58
N VAL A 127 8.52 -0.85 12.74
CA VAL A 127 9.74 -0.38 12.07
C VAL A 127 10.71 0.31 13.06
N TRP A 128 10.21 0.76 14.21
CA TRP A 128 10.97 1.54 15.20
C TRP A 128 11.38 0.75 16.46
N ARG A 129 11.15 -0.57 16.52
CA ARG A 129 11.63 -1.44 17.59
C ARG A 129 12.98 -2.08 17.29
#